data_5a597726aa00e4177a06d9c4e78caeae
#
_entry.id   5a597726aa00e4177a06d9c4e78caeae
#
_cell.length_a   1.000
_cell.length_b   1.000
_cell.length_c   1.000
_cell.angle_alpha   90.00
_cell.angle_beta   90.00
_cell.angle_gamma   90.00
#
_symmetry.space_group_name_H-M   'P 1'
#
loop_
_entity.id
_entity.type
_entity.pdbx_description
1 polymer ?
#
loop_
_entity_poly.entity_id
_entity_poly.type
_entity_poly.pdbx_seq_one_letter_code
_entity_poly.pdbx_strand_id
1 'polypeptide(L)'
;MPSSASSAHFNLFLLPGFLDPQTCADIRREAGASPTTQAPVYIEGSAGLVHETVRKTTSLHPSEEIISEVHDRLLREKPLLEDHFDLTLSDCEKPQFLRYREGDFFVRHQDGNTEQLEFDHLRIRRISIVVFLNDSSDGAAPDTFSGGSLNFYDEDYLPGSESRSFSLQGETGLLVAFAADIMHEVIPVARGERFTIISWFR
;
A
#
# COMPACT_ATOMS: atom_id res chain seq x y z
N MET A 1 13.58 -21.11 -11.73
CA MET A 1 12.78 -20.79 -10.53
C MET A 1 13.29 -19.44 -10.05
N PRO A 2 12.48 -18.38 -9.99
CA PRO A 2 12.98 -17.12 -9.42
C PRO A 2 13.41 -17.38 -7.98
N SER A 3 14.58 -16.86 -7.61
CA SER A 3 15.10 -16.90 -6.24
C SER A 3 14.15 -16.05 -5.38
N SER A 4 13.49 -16.65 -4.38
CA SER A 4 12.64 -15.89 -3.44
C SER A 4 13.54 -15.00 -2.60
N ALA A 5 13.45 -13.68 -2.79
CA ALA A 5 14.04 -12.72 -1.86
C ALA A 5 13.26 -12.74 -0.53
N SER A 6 13.90 -12.28 0.55
CA SER A 6 13.24 -12.12 1.86
C SER A 6 12.77 -10.67 2.06
N SER A 7 11.88 -10.43 3.02
CA SER A 7 11.49 -9.08 3.43
C SER A 7 12.71 -8.22 3.82
N ALA A 8 13.74 -8.83 4.41
CA ALA A 8 15.00 -8.16 4.78
C ALA A 8 15.79 -7.66 3.55
N HIS A 9 15.67 -8.34 2.39
CA HIS A 9 16.32 -7.89 1.15
C HIS A 9 15.79 -6.53 0.68
N PHE A 10 14.48 -6.31 0.85
CA PHE A 10 13.80 -5.04 0.51
C PHE A 10 13.74 -4.04 1.67
N ASN A 11 14.46 -4.31 2.77
CA ASN A 11 14.43 -3.47 3.98
C ASN A 11 13.01 -3.09 4.42
N LEU A 12 12.08 -4.07 4.42
CA LEU A 12 10.70 -3.83 4.83
C LEU A 12 10.58 -3.72 6.34
N PHE A 13 9.93 -2.67 6.82
CA PHE A 13 9.48 -2.57 8.20
C PHE A 13 8.08 -3.19 8.31
N LEU A 14 7.92 -4.18 9.19
CA LEU A 14 6.68 -4.89 9.42
C LEU A 14 6.24 -4.71 10.87
N LEU A 15 5.04 -4.17 11.08
CA LEU A 15 4.46 -3.96 12.42
C LEU A 15 3.11 -4.69 12.50
N PRO A 16 3.09 -5.97 12.93
CA PRO A 16 1.85 -6.69 13.20
C PRO A 16 1.07 -6.03 14.34
N GLY A 17 -0.26 -6.00 14.22
CA GLY A 17 -1.13 -5.43 15.24
C GLY A 17 -1.07 -3.91 15.37
N PHE A 18 -0.61 -3.19 14.34
CA PHE A 18 -0.70 -1.71 14.28
C PHE A 18 -2.14 -1.24 14.52
N LEU A 19 -3.11 -1.96 13.93
CA LEU A 19 -4.53 -1.87 14.28
C LEU A 19 -5.00 -3.23 14.78
N ASP A 20 -5.79 -3.22 15.84
CA ASP A 20 -6.43 -4.44 16.31
C ASP A 20 -7.55 -4.90 15.34
N PRO A 21 -7.93 -6.20 15.36
CA PRO A 21 -8.94 -6.73 14.43
C PRO A 21 -10.30 -6.05 14.50
N GLN A 22 -10.72 -5.59 15.70
CA GLN A 22 -12.00 -4.91 15.86
C GLN A 22 -11.96 -3.52 15.19
N THR A 23 -10.91 -2.76 15.43
CA THR A 23 -10.68 -1.46 14.76
C THR A 23 -10.65 -1.62 13.24
N CYS A 24 -9.96 -2.65 12.71
CA CYS A 24 -9.95 -2.95 11.28
C CYS A 24 -11.36 -3.25 10.74
N ALA A 25 -12.17 -4.03 11.46
CA ALA A 25 -13.55 -4.34 11.06
C ALA A 25 -14.44 -3.10 11.08
N ASP A 26 -14.31 -2.23 12.08
CA ASP A 26 -15.08 -1.00 12.20
C ASP A 26 -14.75 -0.02 11.09
N ILE A 27 -13.45 0.16 10.78
CA ILE A 27 -12.99 0.98 9.64
C ILE A 27 -13.54 0.43 8.32
N ARG A 28 -13.44 -0.87 8.06
CA ARG A 28 -13.96 -1.48 6.83
C ARG A 28 -15.46 -1.27 6.67
N ARG A 29 -16.22 -1.44 7.76
CA ARG A 29 -17.68 -1.24 7.76
C ARG A 29 -18.03 0.19 7.42
N GLU A 30 -17.41 1.17 8.07
CA GLU A 30 -17.70 2.57 7.82
C GLU A 30 -17.21 3.02 6.44
N ALA A 31 -15.95 2.73 6.10
CA ALA A 31 -15.39 3.08 4.80
C ALA A 31 -16.14 2.39 3.65
N GLY A 32 -16.57 1.14 3.84
CA GLY A 32 -17.36 0.41 2.84
C GLY A 32 -18.74 1.01 2.57
N ALA A 33 -19.32 1.71 3.55
CA ALA A 33 -20.59 2.44 3.43
C ALA A 33 -20.41 3.91 2.98
N SER A 34 -19.18 4.41 2.92
CA SER A 34 -18.87 5.80 2.59
C SER A 34 -19.01 6.10 1.08
N PRO A 35 -19.03 7.38 0.67
CA PRO A 35 -18.90 7.77 -0.73
C PRO A 35 -17.62 7.16 -1.35
N THR A 36 -17.68 6.82 -2.62
CA THR A 36 -16.57 6.19 -3.32
C THR A 36 -16.22 6.91 -4.60
N THR A 37 -14.94 6.89 -4.97
CA THR A 37 -14.43 7.36 -6.27
C THR A 37 -13.43 6.35 -6.83
N GLN A 38 -13.18 6.41 -8.14
CA GLN A 38 -12.06 5.67 -8.71
C GLN A 38 -10.75 6.33 -8.25
N ALA A 39 -9.79 5.50 -7.82
CA ALA A 39 -8.50 6.04 -7.39
C ALA A 39 -7.71 6.60 -8.59
N PRO A 40 -7.23 7.85 -8.49
CA PRO A 40 -6.43 8.44 -9.56
C PRO A 40 -5.03 7.82 -9.63
N VAL A 41 -4.37 8.02 -10.78
CA VAL A 41 -2.94 7.75 -10.96
C VAL A 41 -2.23 9.04 -11.37
N TYR A 42 -0.94 9.10 -11.06
CA TYR A 42 -0.05 10.18 -11.47
C TYR A 42 1.04 9.57 -12.34
N ILE A 43 0.83 9.59 -13.64
CA ILE A 43 1.77 9.12 -14.66
C ILE A 43 2.06 10.26 -15.63
N GLU A 44 3.12 10.14 -16.42
CA GLU A 44 3.53 11.13 -17.43
C GLU A 44 2.35 11.62 -18.27
N GLY A 45 2.14 12.94 -18.28
CA GLY A 45 1.03 13.58 -19.00
C GLY A 45 -0.36 13.39 -18.38
N SER A 46 -0.50 12.81 -17.19
CA SER A 46 -1.79 12.44 -16.60
C SER A 46 -1.87 12.68 -15.09
N ALA A 47 -1.85 13.95 -14.68
CA ALA A 47 -1.98 14.30 -13.27
C ALA A 47 -3.39 14.00 -12.72
N GLY A 48 -3.50 13.02 -11.82
CA GLY A 48 -4.74 12.74 -11.11
C GLY A 48 -5.87 12.20 -11.98
N LEU A 49 -5.56 11.63 -13.15
CA LEU A 49 -6.55 10.99 -14.01
C LEU A 49 -6.75 9.52 -13.62
N VAL A 50 -7.93 8.99 -13.92
CA VAL A 50 -8.22 7.56 -13.75
C VAL A 50 -7.74 6.82 -15.00
N HIS A 51 -6.82 5.85 -14.81
CA HIS A 51 -6.33 4.95 -15.86
C HIS A 51 -6.51 3.50 -15.43
N GLU A 52 -7.64 2.90 -15.77
CA GLU A 52 -8.01 1.54 -15.35
C GLU A 52 -7.07 0.44 -15.87
N THR A 53 -6.24 0.72 -16.87
CA THR A 53 -5.19 -0.20 -17.36
C THR A 53 -3.92 -0.15 -16.50
N VAL A 54 -3.76 0.89 -15.66
CA VAL A 54 -2.62 1.09 -14.77
C VAL A 54 -3.03 0.76 -13.33
N ARG A 55 -4.17 1.29 -12.90
CA ARG A 55 -4.71 1.11 -11.56
C ARG A 55 -6.22 0.97 -11.62
N LYS A 56 -6.71 -0.17 -11.15
CA LYS A 56 -8.13 -0.39 -10.96
C LYS A 56 -8.37 -0.63 -9.48
N THR A 57 -8.89 0.38 -8.79
CA THR A 57 -9.20 0.33 -7.36
C THR A 57 -10.13 1.48 -6.98
N THR A 58 -10.88 1.29 -5.92
CA THR A 58 -11.84 2.26 -5.39
C THR A 58 -11.26 3.00 -4.20
N SER A 59 -11.25 4.32 -4.23
CA SER A 59 -11.03 5.16 -3.06
C SER A 59 -12.31 5.27 -2.24
N LEU A 60 -12.19 5.10 -0.93
CA LEU A 60 -13.25 5.19 0.06
C LEU A 60 -13.04 6.48 0.86
N HIS A 61 -14.13 7.12 1.24
CA HIS A 61 -14.09 8.41 1.94
C HIS A 61 -14.81 8.29 3.29
N PRO A 62 -14.20 7.63 4.31
CA PRO A 62 -14.78 7.57 5.65
C PRO A 62 -14.82 8.94 6.32
N SER A 63 -15.34 9.03 7.53
CA SER A 63 -15.39 10.26 8.31
C SER A 63 -14.00 10.86 8.58
N GLU A 64 -13.93 12.16 8.76
CA GLU A 64 -12.71 12.86 9.16
C GLU A 64 -12.18 12.36 10.51
N GLU A 65 -13.05 11.86 11.37
CA GLU A 65 -12.69 11.28 12.66
C GLU A 65 -11.79 10.02 12.47
N ILE A 66 -12.21 9.07 11.63
CA ILE A 66 -11.41 7.89 11.30
C ILE A 66 -10.10 8.29 10.60
N ILE A 67 -10.17 9.21 9.65
CA ILE A 67 -8.98 9.67 8.94
C ILE A 67 -7.96 10.27 9.92
N SER A 68 -8.42 11.13 10.85
CA SER A 68 -7.56 11.76 11.84
C SER A 68 -7.00 10.75 12.84
N GLU A 69 -7.81 9.80 13.30
CA GLU A 69 -7.36 8.76 14.23
C GLU A 69 -6.24 7.90 13.61
N VAL A 70 -6.42 7.46 12.36
CA VAL A 70 -5.39 6.68 11.65
C VAL A 70 -4.15 7.52 11.41
N HIS A 71 -4.30 8.78 11.01
CA HIS A 71 -3.18 9.70 10.80
C HIS A 71 -2.35 9.90 12.08
N ASP A 72 -3.03 10.14 13.20
CA ASP A 72 -2.36 10.30 14.50
C ASP A 72 -1.64 9.02 14.95
N ARG A 73 -2.19 7.84 14.64
CA ARG A 73 -1.52 6.56 14.88
C ARG A 73 -0.26 6.42 14.03
N LEU A 74 -0.32 6.75 12.74
CA LEU A 74 0.86 6.73 11.85
C LEU A 74 1.95 7.68 12.35
N LEU A 75 1.60 8.90 12.76
CA LEU A 75 2.56 9.86 13.31
C LEU A 75 3.26 9.37 14.58
N ARG A 76 2.61 8.54 15.41
CA ARG A 76 3.24 7.92 16.58
C ARG A 76 4.30 6.89 16.22
N GLU A 77 4.18 6.25 15.07
CA GLU A 77 5.17 5.27 14.59
C GLU A 77 6.40 5.92 13.90
N LYS A 78 6.34 7.23 13.63
CA LYS A 78 7.41 7.96 12.97
C LYS A 78 8.81 7.70 13.57
N PRO A 79 9.03 7.74 14.90
CA PRO A 79 10.36 7.49 15.48
C PRO A 79 10.90 6.07 15.19
N LEU A 80 10.02 5.06 15.14
CA LEU A 80 10.42 3.69 14.79
C LEU A 80 10.80 3.56 13.31
N LEU A 81 10.09 4.28 12.44
CA LEU A 81 10.42 4.33 11.01
C LEU A 81 11.74 5.07 10.78
N GLU A 82 11.97 6.20 11.45
CA GLU A 82 13.24 6.94 11.37
C GLU A 82 14.43 6.08 11.80
N ASP A 83 14.28 5.32 12.90
CA ASP A 83 15.32 4.40 13.39
C ASP A 83 15.57 3.24 12.40
N HIS A 84 14.50 2.63 11.87
CA HIS A 84 14.62 1.49 10.96
C HIS A 84 15.27 1.86 9.63
N PHE A 85 14.88 3.01 9.05
CA PHE A 85 15.34 3.42 7.72
C PHE A 85 16.58 4.32 7.75
N ASP A 86 17.07 4.70 8.94
CA ASP A 86 18.16 5.68 9.15
C ASP A 86 17.89 7.01 8.40
N LEU A 87 16.68 7.55 8.57
CA LEU A 87 16.19 8.75 7.91
C LEU A 87 15.59 9.71 8.92
N THR A 88 15.62 11.02 8.59
CA THR A 88 14.77 12.02 9.23
C THR A 88 13.53 12.24 8.37
N LEU A 89 12.36 12.05 8.95
CA LEU A 89 11.08 12.24 8.28
C LEU A 89 10.43 13.55 8.74
N SER A 90 9.72 14.24 7.86
CA SER A 90 9.03 15.49 8.19
C SER A 90 7.60 15.23 8.64
N ASP A 91 6.68 15.09 7.71
CA ASP A 91 5.25 14.89 7.93
C ASP A 91 4.73 13.61 7.25
N CYS A 92 3.51 13.24 7.59
CA CYS A 92 2.80 12.13 7.00
C CYS A 92 1.66 12.66 6.13
N GLU A 93 1.50 12.17 4.91
CA GLU A 93 0.34 12.51 4.08
C GLU A 93 -0.94 11.97 4.70
N LYS A 94 -2.07 12.65 4.42
CA LYS A 94 -3.39 12.21 4.88
C LYS A 94 -3.67 10.78 4.39
N PRO A 95 -4.07 9.83 5.27
CA PRO A 95 -4.34 8.46 4.88
C PRO A 95 -5.42 8.35 3.80
N GLN A 96 -5.21 7.45 2.86
CA GLN A 96 -6.17 7.10 1.82
C GLN A 96 -6.67 5.68 2.06
N PHE A 97 -7.98 5.48 1.95
CA PHE A 97 -8.63 4.20 2.17
C PHE A 97 -9.02 3.59 0.83
N LEU A 98 -8.60 2.37 0.59
CA LEU A 98 -8.73 1.70 -0.70
C LEU A 98 -9.45 0.37 -0.57
N ARG A 99 -10.25 0.06 -1.58
CA ARG A 99 -10.85 -1.24 -1.78
C ARG A 99 -10.51 -1.76 -3.16
N TYR A 100 -10.00 -2.98 -3.21
CA TYR A 100 -9.79 -3.76 -4.41
C TYR A 100 -10.80 -4.89 -4.45
N ARG A 101 -11.61 -4.95 -5.49
CA ARG A 101 -12.54 -6.05 -5.79
C ARG A 101 -11.88 -7.08 -6.70
N GLU A 102 -12.58 -8.17 -6.95
CA GLU A 102 -12.14 -9.18 -7.90
C GLU A 102 -11.77 -8.55 -9.25
N GLY A 103 -10.57 -8.87 -9.74
CA GLY A 103 -9.97 -8.29 -10.93
C GLY A 103 -9.35 -6.90 -10.77
N ASP A 104 -9.41 -6.27 -9.60
CA ASP A 104 -8.76 -4.98 -9.33
C ASP A 104 -7.27 -5.19 -9.01
N PHE A 105 -6.42 -4.23 -9.44
CA PHE A 105 -4.97 -4.32 -9.39
C PHE A 105 -4.31 -2.94 -9.40
N PHE A 106 -3.00 -2.90 -9.19
CA PHE A 106 -2.15 -1.75 -9.50
C PHE A 106 -0.83 -2.29 -10.09
N VAL A 107 -0.52 -1.90 -11.34
CA VAL A 107 0.71 -2.34 -12.02
C VAL A 107 1.96 -1.87 -11.29
N ARG A 108 3.13 -2.39 -11.67
CA ARG A 108 4.43 -2.00 -11.11
C ARG A 108 4.66 -0.51 -11.21
N HIS A 109 5.03 0.08 -10.08
CA HIS A 109 5.28 1.52 -9.95
C HIS A 109 6.19 1.80 -8.74
N GLN A 110 6.66 3.03 -8.66
CA GLN A 110 7.29 3.65 -7.50
C GLN A 110 6.38 4.76 -6.98
N ASP A 111 6.37 4.99 -5.67
CA ASP A 111 5.50 6.00 -5.05
C ASP A 111 6.16 7.38 -4.92
N GLY A 112 7.49 7.41 -4.89
CA GLY A 112 8.24 8.64 -4.63
C GLY A 112 9.75 8.46 -4.70
N ASN A 113 10.48 9.48 -4.20
CA ASN A 113 11.94 9.47 -4.06
C ASN A 113 12.73 9.15 -5.35
N THR A 114 12.16 9.46 -6.51
CA THR A 114 12.80 9.22 -7.80
C THR A 114 12.63 10.42 -8.73
N GLU A 115 13.67 10.74 -9.50
CA GLU A 115 13.65 11.82 -10.50
C GLU A 115 12.75 11.53 -11.70
N GLN A 116 12.36 10.26 -11.88
CA GLN A 116 11.49 9.82 -12.98
C GLN A 116 10.04 10.29 -12.81
N LEU A 117 9.64 10.71 -11.58
CA LEU A 117 8.31 11.25 -11.34
C LEU A 117 8.25 12.73 -11.71
N GLU A 118 7.27 13.12 -12.51
CA GLU A 118 7.08 14.51 -12.94
C GLU A 118 6.59 15.46 -11.84
N PHE A 119 5.97 14.92 -10.80
CA PHE A 119 5.29 15.72 -9.78
C PHE A 119 6.14 15.88 -8.52
N ASP A 120 6.54 17.12 -8.21
CA ASP A 120 7.39 17.43 -7.06
C ASP A 120 6.84 16.89 -5.74
N HIS A 121 5.51 16.92 -5.54
CA HIS A 121 4.90 16.39 -4.31
C HIS A 121 5.03 14.86 -4.16
N LEU A 122 5.28 14.11 -5.24
CA LEU A 122 5.58 12.69 -5.19
C LEU A 122 7.08 12.45 -4.93
N ARG A 123 7.96 13.26 -5.54
CA ARG A 123 9.41 13.14 -5.37
C ARG A 123 9.87 13.28 -3.93
N ILE A 124 9.13 14.03 -3.10
CA ILE A 124 9.48 14.23 -1.68
C ILE A 124 9.02 13.10 -0.77
N ARG A 125 8.26 12.11 -1.24
CA ARG A 125 7.89 10.93 -0.47
C ARG A 125 9.12 10.08 -0.23
N ARG A 126 9.37 9.72 1.03
CA ARG A 126 10.54 8.92 1.44
C ARG A 126 10.14 7.50 1.81
N ILE A 127 9.07 7.35 2.56
CA ILE A 127 8.56 6.05 3.03
C ILE A 127 7.10 5.89 2.63
N SER A 128 6.80 4.78 1.99
CA SER A 128 5.44 4.32 1.69
C SER A 128 4.90 3.46 2.82
N ILE A 129 3.64 3.64 3.15
CA ILE A 129 2.92 2.88 4.18
C ILE A 129 1.74 2.16 3.55
N VAL A 130 1.58 0.88 3.85
CA VAL A 130 0.38 0.09 3.57
C VAL A 130 -0.08 -0.58 4.86
N VAL A 131 -1.35 -0.39 5.24
CA VAL A 131 -1.96 -1.12 6.36
C VAL A 131 -3.05 -2.02 5.80
N PHE A 132 -2.97 -3.32 6.08
CA PHE A 132 -4.00 -4.27 5.69
C PHE A 132 -5.15 -4.26 6.70
N LEU A 133 -6.38 -4.18 6.22
CA LEU A 133 -7.56 -4.18 7.07
C LEU A 133 -8.26 -5.55 7.13
N ASN A 134 -7.84 -6.52 6.30
CA ASN A 134 -8.36 -7.88 6.31
C ASN A 134 -7.33 -8.88 5.79
N ASP A 135 -7.57 -10.15 6.10
CA ASP A 135 -6.66 -11.25 5.82
C ASP A 135 -6.74 -11.74 4.37
N SER A 136 -5.58 -12.10 3.84
CA SER A 136 -5.49 -12.97 2.68
C SER A 136 -5.68 -14.42 3.09
N SER A 137 -6.50 -15.17 2.35
CA SER A 137 -6.72 -16.59 2.58
C SER A 137 -7.14 -17.29 1.29
N ASP A 138 -6.55 -18.46 1.02
CA ASP A 138 -6.96 -19.31 -0.10
C ASP A 138 -8.30 -20.00 0.17
N GLY A 139 -8.69 -20.13 1.44
CA GLY A 139 -9.99 -20.62 1.86
C GLY A 139 -11.10 -19.57 1.72
N ALA A 140 -12.34 -20.02 1.50
CA ALA A 140 -13.50 -19.13 1.43
C ALA A 140 -14.00 -18.75 2.84
N ALA A 141 -13.17 -18.05 3.62
CA ALA A 141 -13.59 -17.52 4.90
C ALA A 141 -14.28 -16.15 4.73
N PRO A 142 -15.27 -15.80 5.58
CA PRO A 142 -15.87 -14.47 5.58
C PRO A 142 -14.79 -13.37 5.73
N ASP A 143 -15.02 -12.23 5.10
CA ASP A 143 -14.16 -11.03 5.21
C ASP A 143 -12.70 -11.22 4.76
N THR A 144 -12.38 -12.31 4.05
CA THR A 144 -11.05 -12.57 3.48
C THR A 144 -11.04 -12.39 1.96
N PHE A 145 -9.84 -12.20 1.42
CA PHE A 145 -9.61 -12.15 -0.02
C PHE A 145 -8.53 -13.15 -0.44
N SER A 146 -8.43 -13.45 -1.73
CA SER A 146 -7.30 -14.19 -2.31
C SER A 146 -6.76 -13.47 -3.54
N GLY A 147 -5.53 -13.76 -3.93
CA GLY A 147 -4.79 -12.87 -4.82
C GLY A 147 -4.45 -11.56 -4.12
N GLY A 148 -4.29 -10.47 -4.86
CA GLY A 148 -4.10 -9.13 -4.28
C GLY A 148 -2.86 -8.97 -3.40
N SER A 149 -1.84 -9.82 -3.52
CA SER A 149 -0.58 -9.67 -2.78
C SER A 149 0.13 -8.37 -3.17
N LEU A 150 0.87 -7.83 -2.21
CA LEU A 150 1.80 -6.72 -2.43
C LEU A 150 3.16 -7.30 -2.80
N ASN A 151 3.56 -7.14 -4.05
CA ASN A 151 4.80 -7.69 -4.57
C ASN A 151 5.85 -6.59 -4.69
N PHE A 152 7.09 -6.91 -4.32
CA PHE A 152 8.26 -6.04 -4.39
C PHE A 152 9.27 -6.61 -5.38
N TYR A 153 10.02 -5.74 -6.08
CA TYR A 153 10.95 -6.10 -7.14
C TYR A 153 12.24 -5.31 -7.02
N ASP A 154 13.37 -5.95 -7.33
CA ASP A 154 14.65 -5.23 -7.50
C ASP A 154 14.57 -4.28 -8.71
N GLU A 155 15.27 -3.12 -8.61
CA GLU A 155 15.36 -2.14 -9.69
C GLU A 155 16.06 -2.69 -10.95
N ASP A 156 16.99 -3.64 -10.79
CA ASP A 156 17.81 -4.21 -11.86
C ASP A 156 17.05 -5.21 -12.75
N TYR A 157 15.73 -5.00 -12.94
CA TYR A 157 14.97 -5.81 -13.89
C TYR A 157 15.36 -5.50 -15.32
N LEU A 158 16.44 -6.14 -15.80
CA LEU A 158 16.69 -6.27 -17.24
C LEU A 158 15.85 -7.44 -17.78
N PRO A 159 15.16 -7.28 -18.94
CA PRO A 159 14.48 -8.41 -19.57
C PRO A 159 15.43 -9.59 -19.74
N GLY A 160 15.15 -10.72 -19.08
CA GLY A 160 15.99 -11.93 -19.08
C GLY A 160 16.92 -12.09 -17.88
N SER A 161 17.01 -11.13 -16.95
CA SER A 161 17.66 -11.34 -15.65
C SER A 161 16.74 -12.04 -14.66
N GLU A 162 17.28 -12.83 -13.73
CA GLU A 162 16.54 -13.37 -12.59
C GLU A 162 16.26 -12.22 -11.60
N SER A 163 15.16 -11.50 -11.82
CA SER A 163 14.69 -10.49 -10.88
C SER A 163 14.30 -11.16 -9.56
N ARG A 164 14.89 -10.69 -8.47
CA ARG A 164 14.43 -11.08 -7.14
C ARG A 164 13.11 -10.40 -6.87
N SER A 165 12.18 -11.16 -6.35
CA SER A 165 10.87 -10.65 -5.96
C SER A 165 10.48 -11.18 -4.59
N PHE A 166 9.69 -10.41 -3.86
CA PHE A 166 9.10 -10.81 -2.60
C PHE A 166 7.60 -10.51 -2.63
N SER A 167 6.79 -11.47 -2.23
CA SER A 167 5.33 -11.38 -2.23
C SER A 167 4.82 -11.36 -0.81
N LEU A 168 4.17 -10.29 -0.41
CA LEU A 168 3.58 -10.13 0.91
C LEU A 168 2.07 -10.34 0.84
N GLN A 169 1.58 -11.24 1.69
CA GLN A 169 0.15 -11.51 1.84
C GLN A 169 -0.46 -10.56 2.86
N GLY A 170 -1.75 -10.27 2.72
CA GLY A 170 -2.47 -9.44 3.68
C GLY A 170 -2.69 -10.15 5.02
N GLU A 171 -2.44 -9.44 6.10
CA GLU A 171 -2.74 -9.84 7.47
C GLU A 171 -3.46 -8.69 8.17
N THR A 172 -4.57 -8.97 8.84
CA THR A 172 -5.40 -7.95 9.50
C THR A 172 -4.59 -7.15 10.52
N GLY A 173 -4.54 -5.82 10.34
CA GLY A 173 -3.84 -4.90 11.24
C GLY A 173 -2.33 -4.79 11.00
N LEU A 174 -1.77 -5.50 10.01
CA LEU A 174 -0.36 -5.38 9.65
C LEU A 174 -0.08 -4.05 8.94
N LEU A 175 0.84 -3.26 9.50
CA LEU A 175 1.46 -2.14 8.81
C LEU A 175 2.75 -2.61 8.14
N VAL A 176 2.90 -2.26 6.89
CA VAL A 176 4.11 -2.44 6.08
C VAL A 176 4.63 -1.07 5.68
N ALA A 177 5.91 -0.81 5.96
CA ALA A 177 6.59 0.39 5.47
C ALA A 177 7.81 -0.02 4.62
N PHE A 178 8.08 0.78 3.58
CA PHE A 178 9.20 0.56 2.65
C PHE A 178 9.61 1.88 1.99
N ALA A 179 10.84 1.95 1.49
CA ALA A 179 11.32 3.14 0.79
C ALA A 179 10.45 3.41 -0.46
N ALA A 180 10.05 4.66 -0.67
CA ALA A 180 9.06 5.04 -1.68
C ALA A 180 9.53 4.82 -3.14
N ASP A 181 10.83 4.61 -3.35
CA ASP A 181 11.46 4.26 -4.64
C ASP A 181 11.52 2.75 -4.90
N ILE A 182 11.11 1.90 -3.97
CA ILE A 182 11.03 0.46 -4.24
C ILE A 182 9.92 0.18 -5.26
N MET A 183 10.30 -0.54 -6.32
CA MET A 183 9.37 -1.00 -7.35
C MET A 183 8.42 -2.04 -6.76
N HIS A 184 7.10 -1.77 -6.82
CA HIS A 184 6.09 -2.65 -6.26
C HIS A 184 4.80 -2.67 -7.07
N GLU A 185 3.96 -3.67 -6.83
CA GLU A 185 2.64 -3.80 -7.47
C GLU A 185 1.63 -4.45 -6.52
N VAL A 186 0.35 -4.30 -6.84
CA VAL A 186 -0.73 -5.13 -6.28
C VAL A 186 -1.25 -6.01 -7.41
N ILE A 187 -1.02 -7.33 -7.31
CA ILE A 187 -1.54 -8.27 -8.31
C ILE A 187 -3.06 -8.33 -8.26
N PRO A 188 -3.75 -8.79 -9.32
CA PRO A 188 -5.20 -8.87 -9.31
C PRO A 188 -5.76 -9.66 -8.12
N VAL A 189 -6.78 -9.10 -7.48
CA VAL A 189 -7.58 -9.82 -6.49
C VAL A 189 -8.33 -10.93 -7.22
N ALA A 190 -8.20 -12.17 -6.75
CA ALA A 190 -8.83 -13.34 -7.39
C ALA A 190 -10.21 -13.63 -6.81
N ARG A 191 -10.46 -13.26 -5.53
CA ARG A 191 -11.74 -13.47 -4.83
C ARG A 191 -11.87 -12.51 -3.65
N GLY A 192 -13.09 -12.07 -3.37
CA GLY A 192 -13.41 -11.21 -2.23
C GLY A 192 -13.05 -9.75 -2.43
N GLU A 193 -12.91 -9.03 -1.35
CA GLU A 193 -12.53 -7.62 -1.35
C GLU A 193 -11.31 -7.40 -0.45
N ARG A 194 -10.26 -6.78 -0.98
CA ARG A 194 -9.06 -6.40 -0.24
C ARG A 194 -9.20 -4.94 0.20
N PHE A 195 -9.12 -4.70 1.50
CA PHE A 195 -9.15 -3.35 2.08
C PHE A 195 -7.78 -2.95 2.62
N THR A 196 -7.32 -1.76 2.29
CA THR A 196 -6.07 -1.20 2.80
C THR A 196 -6.18 0.28 3.07
N ILE A 197 -5.30 0.75 3.95
CA ILE A 197 -4.98 2.18 4.11
C ILE A 197 -3.58 2.38 3.54
N ILE A 198 -3.38 3.47 2.79
CA ILE A 198 -2.07 3.88 2.31
C ILE A 198 -1.76 5.31 2.76
N SER A 199 -0.50 5.58 3.00
CA SER A 199 0.02 6.91 3.31
C SER A 199 1.51 6.99 3.00
N TRP A 200 2.09 8.19 3.10
CA TRP A 200 3.51 8.41 2.82
C TRP A 200 4.09 9.38 3.84
N PHE A 201 5.30 9.07 4.32
CA PHE A 201 6.13 10.03 5.02
C PHE A 201 7.08 10.73 4.04
N ARG A 202 7.37 12.01 4.35
CA ARG A 202 8.27 12.88 3.59
C ARG A 202 9.54 13.16 4.36
#